data_3e815a8a063bb510bcfd303c37531dbd
#
_entry.id   3e815a8a063bb510bcfd303c37531dbd
#
_cell.length_a   1.000
_cell.length_b   1.000
_cell.length_c   1.000
_cell.angle_alpha   90.00
_cell.angle_beta   90.00
_cell.angle_gamma   90.00
#
_symmetry.space_group_name_H-M   'P 1'
#
loop_
_entity.id
_entity.type
_entity.pdbx_description
1 polymer ?
#
loop_
_entity_poly.entity_id
_entity_poly.type
_entity_poly.pdbx_seq_one_letter_code
_entity_poly.pdbx_strand_id
1 'polypeptide(L)'
;MLDHSCQVQRHPHAERGLDLYETPSVAVEALLRVEQLPHSIWEPAAGRGAIVRVLRNHSHNVVASDVFDYGALDFVGDFLKQERMPVGCEAIVTNPPFMIAEPFVERALELAPLVIMLLRLAFLES
;
A
#
# COMPACT_ATOMS: atom_id res chain seq x y z
N MET A 1 20.27 -6.32 6.07
CA MET A 1 19.93 -5.92 6.02
C MET A 1 20.10 -5.64 6.08
N LEU A 2 20.26 -5.67 6.21
CA LEU A 2 20.06 -5.21 6.36
C LEU A 2 20.24 -4.98 6.26
N ASP A 3 20.30 -5.01 6.73
CA ASP A 3 20.12 -4.69 6.76
C ASP A 3 19.90 -4.55 6.50
N HIS A 4 19.64 -4.75 6.65
CA HIS A 4 19.11 -4.51 6.49
C HIS A 4 18.98 -4.41 6.68
N SER A 5 19.16 -4.46 7.15
CA SER A 5 18.83 -4.23 7.36
C SER A 5 19.01 -3.95 7.73
N CYS A 6 19.25 -3.77 8.08
CA CYS A 6 19.24 -3.35 8.41
C CYS A 6 19.30 -2.96 8.57
N GLN A 7 19.69 -2.86 8.67
CA GLN A 7 19.54 -2.24 8.87
C GLN A 7 18.60 -1.78 8.73
N VAL A 8 18.37 -2.03 8.55
CA VAL A 8 17.30 -1.59 8.46
C VAL A 8 16.60 -1.25 9.50
N GLN A 9 16.84 -1.33 10.37
CA GLN A 9 16.12 -0.98 11.30
C GLN A 9 16.36 0.23 11.92
N ARG A 10 17.23 0.95 11.70
CA ARG A 10 17.48 2.17 12.26
C ARG A 10 16.35 3.08 12.18
N HIS A 11 15.92 3.82 13.08
CA HIS A 11 14.93 4.89 13.10
C HIS A 11 13.76 4.68 12.14
N PRO A 12 13.09 3.56 12.22
CA PRO A 12 11.99 3.33 11.29
C PRO A 12 10.88 4.36 11.39
N HIS A 13 10.65 4.90 12.58
CA HIS A 13 9.65 5.94 12.72
C HIS A 13 9.97 7.18 11.93
N ALA A 14 11.21 7.66 12.03
CA ALA A 14 11.61 8.85 11.30
C ALA A 14 11.54 8.63 9.80
N GLU A 15 12.02 7.47 9.35
CA GLU A 15 11.99 7.17 7.94
C GLU A 15 10.56 7.03 7.43
N ARG A 16 9.72 6.35 8.20
CA ARG A 16 8.33 6.21 7.80
C ARG A 16 7.59 7.53 7.87
N GLY A 17 7.99 8.41 8.78
CA GLY A 17 7.40 9.74 8.85
C GLY A 17 7.61 10.52 7.57
N LEU A 18 8.79 10.44 6.98
CA LEU A 18 9.07 11.08 5.71
C LEU A 18 8.35 10.41 4.55
N ASP A 19 8.17 9.09 4.64
CA ASP A 19 7.61 8.31 3.57
C ASP A 19 6.10 8.12 3.71
N LEU A 20 5.54 8.47 4.84
CA LEU A 20 4.13 8.28 5.11
C LEU A 20 3.34 9.45 4.56
N TYR A 21 2.93 9.33 3.32
CA TYR A 21 2.06 10.30 2.69
C TYR A 21 0.65 9.72 2.63
N GLU A 22 -0.28 10.39 3.27
CA GLU A 22 -1.64 9.88 3.31
C GLU A 22 -2.39 10.36 2.09
N THR A 23 -2.87 9.41 1.31
CA THR A 23 -3.62 9.71 0.09
C THR A 23 -4.90 10.46 0.44
N PRO A 24 -5.14 11.63 -0.18
CA PRO A 24 -6.40 12.34 0.09
C PRO A 24 -7.60 11.49 -0.32
N SER A 25 -8.66 11.56 0.47
CA SER A 25 -9.86 10.77 0.19
C SER A 25 -10.44 11.09 -1.18
N VAL A 26 -10.33 12.36 -1.61
CA VAL A 26 -10.87 12.74 -2.93
C VAL A 26 -10.18 12.00 -4.07
N ALA A 27 -8.91 11.64 -3.90
CA ALA A 27 -8.20 10.88 -4.93
C ALA A 27 -8.74 9.46 -5.05
N VAL A 28 -9.03 8.83 -3.91
CA VAL A 28 -9.60 7.49 -3.90
C VAL A 28 -11.04 7.52 -4.43
N GLU A 29 -11.80 8.54 -4.05
CA GLU A 29 -13.15 8.70 -4.57
C GLU A 29 -13.14 8.86 -6.09
N ALA A 30 -12.19 9.64 -6.61
CA ALA A 30 -12.07 9.82 -8.05
C ALA A 30 -11.74 8.51 -8.75
N LEU A 31 -10.85 7.72 -8.16
CA LEU A 31 -10.52 6.40 -8.69
C LEU A 31 -11.77 5.54 -8.81
N LEU A 32 -12.58 5.53 -7.75
CA LEU A 32 -13.78 4.69 -7.73
C LEU A 32 -14.83 5.13 -8.74
N ARG A 33 -14.76 6.39 -9.20
CA ARG A 33 -15.68 6.85 -10.23
C ARG A 33 -15.30 6.39 -11.63
N VAL A 34 -14.03 6.09 -11.85
CA VAL A 34 -13.55 5.76 -13.20
C VAL A 34 -13.15 4.29 -13.37
N GLU A 35 -12.91 3.58 -12.27
CA GLU A 35 -12.49 2.19 -12.32
C GLU A 35 -13.45 1.31 -11.55
N GLN A 36 -13.79 0.18 -12.14
CA GLN A 36 -14.58 -0.81 -11.44
C GLN A 36 -13.63 -1.83 -10.83
N LEU A 37 -13.50 -1.78 -9.51
CA LEU A 37 -12.55 -2.62 -8.80
C LEU A 37 -13.22 -3.92 -8.35
N PRO A 38 -12.45 -5.02 -8.23
CA PRO A 38 -13.00 -6.24 -7.66
C PRO A 38 -13.36 -6.01 -6.19
N HIS A 39 -14.17 -6.91 -5.65
CA HIS A 39 -14.67 -6.76 -4.29
C HIS A 39 -13.54 -6.81 -3.26
N SER A 40 -12.59 -7.72 -3.41
CA SER A 40 -11.56 -7.97 -2.40
C SER A 40 -10.22 -7.42 -2.85
N ILE A 41 -9.67 -6.52 -2.05
CA ILE A 41 -8.51 -5.71 -2.39
C ILE A 41 -7.50 -5.81 -1.26
N TRP A 42 -6.22 -5.81 -1.61
CA TRP A 42 -5.12 -5.76 -0.66
C TRP A 42 -4.49 -4.37 -0.72
N GLU A 43 -4.35 -3.73 0.44
CA GLU A 43 -3.60 -2.49 0.57
C GLU A 43 -2.37 -2.80 1.42
N PRO A 44 -1.22 -3.10 0.78
CA PRO A 44 -0.04 -3.57 1.51
C PRO A 44 0.85 -2.48 2.09
N ALA A 45 0.53 -1.21 1.87
CA ALA A 45 1.21 -0.08 2.49
C ALA A 45 0.16 0.82 3.11
N ALA A 46 -0.67 0.24 3.96
CA ALA A 46 -1.90 0.86 4.42
C ALA A 46 -1.69 2.07 5.32
N GLY A 47 -0.54 2.14 6.00
CA GLY A 47 -0.28 3.24 6.91
C GLY A 47 -1.39 3.36 7.94
N ARG A 48 -1.93 4.56 8.06
CA ARG A 48 -3.03 4.80 9.00
C ARG A 48 -4.40 4.58 8.39
N GLY A 49 -4.45 4.02 7.18
CA GLY A 49 -5.70 3.56 6.61
C GLY A 49 -6.46 4.54 5.75
N ALA A 50 -5.77 5.54 5.19
CA ALA A 50 -6.45 6.56 4.38
C ALA A 50 -7.18 5.95 3.18
N ILE A 51 -6.51 5.07 2.43
CA ILE A 51 -7.13 4.41 1.28
C ILE A 51 -8.14 3.36 1.76
N VAL A 52 -7.76 2.60 2.78
CA VAL A 52 -8.58 1.51 3.29
C VAL A 52 -9.97 2.01 3.70
N ARG A 53 -10.02 3.15 4.40
CA ARG A 53 -11.30 3.67 4.88
C ARG A 53 -12.24 3.99 3.74
N VAL A 54 -11.75 4.62 2.68
CA VAL A 54 -12.60 4.98 1.55
C VAL A 54 -13.09 3.73 0.83
N LEU A 55 -12.18 2.78 0.58
CA LEU A 55 -12.57 1.54 -0.08
C LEU A 55 -13.62 0.78 0.73
N ARG A 56 -13.43 0.69 2.05
CA ARG A 56 -14.40 0.01 2.89
C ARG A 56 -15.74 0.73 2.93
N ASN A 57 -15.73 2.06 2.85
CA ASN A 57 -16.98 2.82 2.79
C ASN A 57 -17.75 2.55 1.50
N HIS A 58 -17.07 2.08 0.47
CA HIS A 58 -17.69 1.71 -0.79
C HIS A 58 -17.89 0.20 -0.90
N SER A 59 -17.94 -0.47 0.23
CA SER A 59 -18.29 -1.89 0.35
C SER A 59 -17.25 -2.86 -0.17
N HIS A 60 -16.00 -2.42 -0.32
CA HIS A 60 -14.92 -3.34 -0.64
C HIS A 60 -14.44 -4.06 0.60
N ASN A 61 -14.05 -5.31 0.43
CA ASN A 61 -13.38 -6.08 1.45
C ASN A 61 -11.88 -5.82 1.29
N VAL A 62 -11.26 -5.20 2.29
CA VAL A 62 -9.87 -4.76 2.18
C VAL A 62 -9.02 -5.43 3.24
N VAL A 63 -7.95 -6.09 2.80
CA VAL A 63 -6.91 -6.56 3.70
C VAL A 63 -5.88 -5.45 3.78
N ALA A 64 -5.65 -4.96 4.99
CA ALA A 64 -4.73 -3.85 5.23
C ALA A 64 -3.48 -4.36 5.92
N SER A 65 -2.31 -4.07 5.35
CA SER A 65 -1.05 -4.45 5.97
C SER A 65 0.00 -3.37 5.74
N ASP A 66 1.06 -3.42 6.48
CA ASP A 66 2.19 -2.51 6.33
C ASP A 66 3.39 -3.16 7.00
N VAL A 67 4.58 -2.67 6.68
CA VAL A 67 5.80 -3.17 7.31
C VAL A 67 5.91 -2.63 8.74
N PHE A 68 5.27 -1.52 9.02
CA PHE A 68 5.30 -0.88 10.32
C PHE A 68 3.91 -0.97 10.94
N ASP A 69 3.85 -1.23 12.25
CA ASP A 69 2.56 -1.41 12.92
C ASP A 69 1.94 -0.06 13.28
N TYR A 70 0.99 0.39 12.48
CA TYR A 70 0.25 1.63 12.71
C TYR A 70 -1.00 1.40 13.56
N GLY A 71 -1.27 0.18 13.99
CA GLY A 71 -2.53 -0.20 14.62
C GLY A 71 -3.54 -0.59 13.56
N ALA A 72 -4.66 -1.09 13.89
CA ALA A 72 -5.79 -1.33 12.99
C ALA A 72 -5.42 -2.02 11.65
N LEU A 73 -4.34 -2.77 11.61
CA LEU A 73 -3.94 -3.53 10.42
C LEU A 73 -4.38 -4.97 10.57
N ASP A 74 -4.63 -5.62 9.45
CA ASP A 74 -4.93 -7.05 9.47
C ASP A 74 -3.68 -7.87 9.76
N PHE A 75 -2.54 -7.42 9.22
CA PHE A 75 -1.27 -8.01 9.64
C PHE A 75 -0.13 -7.03 9.37
N VAL A 76 1.02 -7.29 9.97
CA VAL A 76 2.23 -6.49 9.79
C VAL A 76 3.23 -7.37 9.07
N GLY A 77 3.82 -6.87 7.98
CA GLY A 77 4.79 -7.63 7.22
C GLY A 77 5.38 -6.81 6.10
N ASP A 78 6.54 -7.25 5.64
CA ASP A 78 7.25 -6.58 4.55
C ASP A 78 6.65 -7.07 3.23
N PHE A 79 6.01 -6.16 2.49
CA PHE A 79 5.37 -6.51 1.23
C PHE A 79 6.36 -7.15 0.25
N LEU A 80 7.59 -6.67 0.23
CA LEU A 80 8.57 -7.18 -0.73
C LEU A 80 8.95 -8.63 -0.46
N LYS A 81 8.62 -9.14 0.73
CA LYS A 81 8.91 -10.53 1.10
C LYS A 81 7.70 -11.43 1.02
N GLN A 82 6.54 -10.89 0.69
CA GLN A 82 5.34 -11.71 0.56
C GLN A 82 5.39 -12.50 -0.74
N GLU A 83 4.96 -13.75 -0.69
CA GLU A 83 5.04 -14.63 -1.85
C GLU A 83 3.73 -14.79 -2.57
N ARG A 84 2.64 -14.35 -1.97
CA ARG A 84 1.31 -14.48 -2.57
C ARG A 84 0.37 -13.45 -2.01
N MET A 85 -0.73 -13.25 -2.70
CA MET A 85 -1.81 -12.39 -2.23
C MET A 85 -2.50 -13.01 -1.03
N PRO A 86 -3.05 -12.18 -0.14
CA PRO A 86 -3.97 -12.72 0.87
C PRO A 86 -5.11 -13.44 0.17
N VAL A 87 -5.60 -14.51 0.81
CA VAL A 87 -6.64 -15.36 0.21
C VAL A 87 -7.84 -14.51 -0.19
N GLY A 88 -8.28 -14.67 -1.42
CA GLY A 88 -9.47 -14.01 -1.94
C GLY A 88 -9.24 -12.64 -2.53
N CYS A 89 -8.10 -12.01 -2.30
CA CYS A 89 -7.83 -10.70 -2.87
C CYS A 89 -7.50 -10.83 -4.36
N GLU A 90 -8.03 -9.89 -5.14
CA GLU A 90 -7.86 -9.91 -6.59
C GLU A 90 -7.19 -8.65 -7.13
N ALA A 91 -6.94 -7.68 -6.29
CA ALA A 91 -6.29 -6.44 -6.71
C ALA A 91 -5.43 -5.90 -5.59
N ILE A 92 -4.42 -5.12 -5.98
CA ILE A 92 -3.65 -4.31 -5.05
C ILE A 92 -3.94 -2.86 -5.39
N VAL A 93 -4.36 -2.09 -4.39
CA VAL A 93 -4.57 -0.65 -4.51
C VAL A 93 -3.79 0.00 -3.39
N THR A 94 -2.80 0.81 -3.73
CA THR A 94 -1.90 1.32 -2.70
C THR A 94 -1.21 2.61 -3.16
N ASN A 95 -0.73 3.35 -2.17
CA ASN A 95 0.22 4.44 -2.36
C ASN A 95 1.55 3.92 -1.86
N PRO A 96 2.45 3.47 -2.77
CA PRO A 96 3.66 2.77 -2.32
C PRO A 96 4.59 3.74 -1.61
N PRO A 97 5.41 3.23 -0.67
CA PRO A 97 6.42 4.06 -0.03
C PRO A 97 7.35 4.66 -1.08
N PHE A 98 7.56 5.97 -1.00
CA PHE A 98 8.28 6.70 -2.03
C PHE A 98 9.69 6.15 -2.27
N MET A 99 10.40 5.84 -1.17
CA MET A 99 11.79 5.43 -1.27
C MET A 99 11.98 4.07 -1.93
N ILE A 100 10.95 3.23 -1.91
CA ILE A 100 11.04 1.88 -2.50
C ILE A 100 9.91 1.65 -3.49
N ALA A 101 9.43 2.72 -4.12
CA ALA A 101 8.26 2.62 -5.00
C ALA A 101 8.51 1.66 -6.17
N GLU A 102 9.68 1.71 -6.78
CA GLU A 102 9.96 0.89 -7.94
C GLU A 102 9.91 -0.61 -7.64
N PRO A 103 10.68 -1.12 -6.66
CA PRO A 103 10.55 -2.55 -6.33
C PRO A 103 9.17 -2.91 -5.82
N PHE A 104 8.48 -1.97 -5.17
CA PHE A 104 7.14 -2.21 -4.67
C PHE A 104 6.17 -2.46 -5.84
N VAL A 105 6.24 -1.63 -6.88
CA VAL A 105 5.41 -1.80 -8.08
C VAL A 105 5.74 -3.11 -8.77
N GLU A 106 7.03 -3.44 -8.91
CA GLU A 106 7.44 -4.67 -9.55
C GLU A 106 6.87 -5.88 -8.81
N ARG A 107 6.94 -5.86 -7.48
CA ARG A 107 6.40 -6.97 -6.71
C ARG A 107 4.89 -7.08 -6.85
N ALA A 108 4.21 -5.95 -6.82
CA ALA A 108 2.76 -5.95 -6.98
C ALA A 108 2.35 -6.58 -8.31
N LEU A 109 3.06 -6.24 -9.37
CA LEU A 109 2.74 -6.78 -10.69
C LEU A 109 2.99 -8.28 -10.77
N GLU A 110 3.93 -8.80 -9.98
CA GLU A 110 4.17 -10.24 -9.93
C GLU A 110 3.05 -10.98 -9.21
N LEU A 111 2.42 -10.33 -8.24
CA LEU A 111 1.48 -10.99 -7.34
C LEU A 111 0.02 -10.86 -7.77
N ALA A 112 -0.37 -9.71 -8.30
CA ALA A 112 -1.79 -9.41 -8.48
C ALA A 112 -2.17 -9.26 -9.94
N PRO A 113 -3.37 -9.71 -10.31
CA PRO A 113 -3.86 -9.51 -11.68
C PRO A 113 -4.25 -8.07 -11.98
N LEU A 114 -4.52 -7.27 -10.94
CA LEU A 114 -4.84 -5.85 -11.12
C LEU A 114 -4.09 -5.04 -10.07
N VAL A 115 -3.35 -4.04 -10.51
CA VAL A 115 -2.56 -3.20 -9.62
C VAL A 115 -2.85 -1.75 -9.92
N ILE A 116 -3.20 -0.99 -8.87
CA ILE A 116 -3.43 0.44 -9.00
C ILE A 116 -2.55 1.14 -7.97
N MET A 117 -1.74 2.08 -8.47
CA MET A 117 -0.84 2.85 -7.63
C MET A 117 -1.29 4.30 -7.61
N LEU A 118 -1.47 4.84 -6.41
CA LEU A 118 -1.84 6.24 -6.23
C LEU A 118 -0.58 6.99 -5.82
N LEU A 119 0.01 7.68 -6.79
CA LEU A 119 1.32 8.32 -6.62
C LEU A 119 1.17 9.82 -6.46
N ARG A 120 2.06 10.41 -5.67
CA ARG A 120 2.11 11.86 -5.57
C ARG A 120 2.63 12.46 -6.87
N LEU A 121 2.14 13.63 -7.22
CA LEU A 121 2.59 14.32 -8.41
C LEU A 121 4.10 14.57 -8.38
N ALA A 122 4.62 14.93 -7.22
CA ALA A 122 6.05 15.18 -7.09
C ALA A 122 6.88 13.94 -7.47
N PHE A 123 6.37 12.75 -7.14
CA PHE A 123 7.05 11.51 -7.53
C PHE A 123 7.07 11.37 -9.04
N LEU A 124 5.97 11.71 -9.68
CA LEU A 124 5.85 11.58 -11.13
C LEU A 124 6.73 12.56 -11.88
N GLU A 125 7.09 13.65 -11.24
CA GLU A 125 7.92 14.67 -11.86
C GLU A 125 9.42 14.39 -11.75
N SER A 126 9.82 13.45 -10.92
CA SER A 126 11.25 13.21 -10.64
C SER A 126 11.96 12.34 -11.72
#